data_c9177dd56b31df9b7e235a3ccfd9066e
#
_entry.id   c9177dd56b31df9b7e235a3ccfd9066e
#
_cell.length_a   1.000
_cell.length_b   1.000
_cell.length_c   1.000
_cell.angle_alpha   90.00
_cell.angle_beta   90.00
_cell.angle_gamma   90.00
#
_symmetry.space_group_name_H-M   'P 1'
#
loop_
_entity.id
_entity.type
_entity.pdbx_description
1 polymer ?
#
loop_
_entity_poly.entity_id
_entity_poly.type
_entity_poly.pdbx_seq_one_letter_code
_entity_poly.pdbx_strand_id
1 'polypeptide(L)'
;RKTGAGSAEDPSQIDPEDMPELFRRFFGPGMPNPHRGLTPERISGGSGFIISADGFLLTNHHVVDGADEVTVRLKDRSEYTARVVGSDPQSDVALLKIEAKDLPTVTLGDSDALKPGQWVVAIGSPLGLEYSVAAGIVSAVGRSNQFDSTQRYVPFIQTDVAINRGNSGGPLINLAGEVVGINSQILSTSGGSIGLSFSIPVNLAKSVTEQLRTKGRVSRGVLGVNIQRVTREVAEEWKLPRTGGALVGQVQSGSAAEKAGVKTGDVILSFNGTEIGDSSELPPLVGATAPGARARVTLFRDGKTLDLPVVVGELDEDRPEPVPEAAKVPPGGSVLGLVVRGATAEERETLGAQGGVVVERVEGASAQRAGLQPGDVVLMVGRTRVGSAAEFEAAVEALRPDQTAMLLVRRGDNSSFIAVRPDPKPR
;
A
#
# COMPACT_ATOMS: atom_id res chain seq x y z
N ARG A 1 -0.15 16.53 28.19
CA ARG A 1 -0.18 15.81 29.49
C ARG A 1 -1.36 14.86 29.48
N LYS A 2 -1.08 13.56 29.55
CA LYS A 2 -2.12 12.56 29.83
C LYS A 2 -2.46 12.61 31.32
N THR A 3 -3.69 12.99 31.66
CA THR A 3 -4.27 12.71 32.97
C THR A 3 -4.96 11.34 32.89
N GLY A 4 -4.45 10.39 33.68
CA GLY A 4 -4.78 9.00 33.60
C GLY A 4 -6.14 8.59 34.14
N ALA A 5 -6.59 7.44 33.68
CA ALA A 5 -6.96 6.25 34.45
C ALA A 5 -7.57 5.21 33.48
N GLY A 6 -6.82 4.17 33.23
CA GLY A 6 -7.23 2.97 32.52
C GLY A 6 -5.98 2.13 32.35
N SER A 7 -5.97 0.92 32.87
CA SER A 7 -4.86 -0.02 32.88
C SER A 7 -4.15 -0.08 31.53
N ALA A 8 -3.08 0.67 31.41
CA ALA A 8 -2.22 0.71 30.23
C ALA A 8 -1.14 -0.36 30.41
N GLU A 9 -1.03 -1.25 29.48
CA GLU A 9 0.19 -2.00 29.23
C GLU A 9 1.32 -1.00 29.00
N ASP A 10 2.46 -1.25 29.61
CA ASP A 10 3.63 -0.37 29.66
C ASP A 10 4.14 -0.08 28.23
N PRO A 11 4.11 1.16 27.72
CA PRO A 11 4.58 1.48 26.38
C PRO A 11 6.08 1.26 26.18
N SER A 12 6.82 0.90 27.24
CA SER A 12 8.26 0.58 27.18
C SER A 12 8.53 -0.83 26.67
N GLN A 13 7.50 -1.63 26.39
CA GLN A 13 7.58 -3.03 25.90
C GLN A 13 7.07 -3.21 24.45
N ILE A 14 6.96 -2.16 23.67
CA ILE A 14 6.79 -2.35 22.22
C ILE A 14 8.13 -2.86 21.71
N ASP A 15 8.12 -4.14 21.30
CA ASP A 15 9.29 -4.77 20.68
C ASP A 15 9.67 -3.92 19.45
N PRO A 16 10.94 -3.55 19.26
CA PRO A 16 11.38 -2.82 18.07
C PRO A 16 11.03 -3.52 16.76
N GLU A 17 10.67 -4.82 16.81
CA GLU A 17 10.20 -5.59 15.65
C GLU A 17 8.74 -5.32 15.28
N ASP A 18 7.91 -4.83 16.21
CA ASP A 18 6.49 -4.49 15.97
C ASP A 18 6.26 -3.07 15.44
N MET A 19 7.31 -2.26 15.34
CA MET A 19 7.22 -0.93 14.74
C MET A 19 7.21 -1.02 13.20
N PRO A 20 6.34 -0.27 12.49
CA PRO A 20 6.40 -0.15 11.04
C PRO A 20 7.83 0.15 10.58
N GLU A 21 8.29 -0.54 9.53
CA GLU A 21 9.69 -0.50 9.07
C GLU A 21 10.14 0.93 8.73
N LEU A 22 9.21 1.78 8.29
CA LEU A 22 9.43 3.20 8.06
C LEU A 22 9.76 3.94 9.36
N PHE A 23 9.06 3.63 10.45
CA PHE A 23 9.28 4.24 11.76
C PHE A 23 10.61 3.79 12.38
N ARG A 24 11.00 2.52 12.21
CA ARG A 24 12.32 2.01 12.64
C ARG A 24 13.47 2.69 11.92
N ARG A 25 13.32 2.99 10.63
CA ARG A 25 14.36 3.67 9.83
C ARG A 25 14.53 5.14 10.18
N PHE A 26 13.44 5.83 10.57
CA PHE A 26 13.48 7.26 10.92
C PHE A 26 13.71 7.53 12.41
N PHE A 27 13.31 6.62 13.30
CA PHE A 27 13.31 6.82 14.75
C PHE A 27 14.03 5.69 15.53
N GLY A 28 14.74 4.80 14.87
CA GLY A 28 15.40 3.63 15.45
C GLY A 28 16.45 3.94 16.51
N PRO A 29 16.84 2.94 17.37
CA PRO A 29 17.62 3.12 18.59
C PRO A 29 19.06 3.52 18.28
N GLY A 30 19.41 4.75 18.55
CA GLY A 30 20.75 5.28 18.36
C GLY A 30 21.24 6.26 19.43
N MET A 31 20.63 6.29 20.65
CA MET A 31 21.21 7.03 21.78
C MET A 31 21.10 6.26 23.09
N PRO A 32 22.18 6.18 23.89
CA PRO A 32 22.15 5.58 25.23
C PRO A 32 21.32 6.44 26.19
N ASN A 33 20.36 5.84 26.87
CA ASN A 33 19.50 6.49 27.84
C ASN A 33 20.14 6.40 29.26
N PRO A 34 20.61 7.51 29.88
CA PRO A 34 21.21 7.46 31.21
C PRO A 34 20.27 7.72 32.40
N HIS A 35 18.98 7.95 32.21
CA HIS A 35 18.10 8.24 33.35
C HIS A 35 16.75 7.52 33.26
N ARG A 36 16.60 6.45 34.03
CA ARG A 36 15.31 5.88 34.44
C ARG A 36 14.63 6.89 35.39
N GLY A 37 13.48 7.44 34.99
CA GLY A 37 12.63 8.14 35.95
C GLY A 37 11.68 9.21 35.44
N LEU A 38 11.82 9.68 34.18
CA LEU A 38 10.87 10.61 33.57
C LEU A 38 10.68 10.14 32.13
N THR A 39 9.46 9.86 31.71
CA THR A 39 9.16 9.67 30.28
C THR A 39 9.58 10.95 29.55
N PRO A 40 10.62 10.92 28.70
CA PRO A 40 11.00 12.12 27.97
C PRO A 40 9.83 12.54 27.07
N GLU A 41 9.46 13.82 27.12
CA GLU A 41 8.55 14.39 26.13
C GLU A 41 9.16 14.12 24.74
N ARG A 42 8.49 13.28 23.96
CA ARG A 42 8.88 13.05 22.56
C ARG A 42 8.40 14.23 21.76
N ILE A 43 9.32 15.11 21.40
CA ILE A 43 9.05 16.20 20.47
C ILE A 43 9.30 15.66 19.06
N SER A 44 8.26 15.50 18.29
CA SER A 44 8.33 15.27 16.84
C SER A 44 8.28 16.62 16.13
N GLY A 45 9.05 16.80 15.08
CA GLY A 45 9.06 18.03 14.30
C GLY A 45 8.84 17.74 12.82
N GLY A 46 8.09 18.60 12.16
CA GLY A 46 7.81 18.56 10.73
C GLY A 46 7.59 19.95 10.15
N SER A 47 7.14 19.99 8.92
CA SER A 47 6.76 21.21 8.20
C SER A 47 5.28 21.18 7.85
N GLY A 48 4.75 22.34 7.48
CA GLY A 48 3.40 22.48 6.97
C GLY A 48 3.28 23.75 6.16
N PHE A 49 2.10 23.99 5.60
CA PHE A 49 1.82 25.22 4.87
C PHE A 49 0.36 25.64 5.02
N ILE A 50 0.14 26.96 5.00
CA ILE A 50 -1.16 27.59 5.22
C ILE A 50 -1.94 27.59 3.90
N ILE A 51 -3.16 27.07 3.93
CA ILE A 51 -4.03 26.97 2.75
C ILE A 51 -5.20 27.95 2.77
N SER A 52 -5.47 28.61 3.92
CA SER A 52 -6.52 29.62 4.02
C SER A 52 -6.14 30.73 4.99
N ALA A 53 -6.62 31.96 4.71
CA ALA A 53 -6.29 33.16 5.49
C ALA A 53 -6.83 33.12 6.92
N ASP A 54 -7.82 32.26 7.19
CA ASP A 54 -8.40 32.05 8.52
C ASP A 54 -7.69 30.98 9.33
N GLY A 55 -6.60 30.36 8.81
CA GLY A 55 -5.69 29.51 9.57
C GLY A 55 -5.81 28.00 9.39
N PHE A 56 -6.35 27.51 8.27
CA PHE A 56 -6.20 26.10 7.92
C PHE A 56 -4.81 25.84 7.33
N LEU A 57 -4.21 24.71 7.77
CA LEU A 57 -2.88 24.28 7.34
C LEU A 57 -2.90 22.79 6.98
N LEU A 58 -2.00 22.41 6.06
CA LEU A 58 -1.73 21.02 5.74
C LEU A 58 -0.35 20.61 6.24
N THR A 59 -0.27 19.37 6.69
CA THR A 59 0.96 18.64 7.04
C THR A 59 0.74 17.14 6.82
N ASN A 60 1.71 16.30 7.16
CA ASN A 60 1.52 14.86 7.14
C ASN A 60 0.82 14.34 8.40
N HIS A 61 0.09 13.21 8.25
CA HIS A 61 -0.49 12.49 9.38
C HIS A 61 0.59 12.07 10.39
N HIS A 62 1.68 11.42 9.92
CA HIS A 62 2.75 10.95 10.81
C HIS A 62 3.47 12.06 11.60
N VAL A 63 3.35 13.33 11.20
CA VAL A 63 3.90 14.47 11.95
C VAL A 63 3.08 14.78 13.20
N VAL A 64 1.77 14.53 13.15
CA VAL A 64 0.82 14.86 14.23
C VAL A 64 0.25 13.64 14.94
N ASP A 65 0.57 12.44 14.48
CA ASP A 65 0.07 11.19 15.04
C ASP A 65 0.55 10.99 16.48
N GLY A 66 -0.40 10.68 17.37
CA GLY A 66 -0.13 10.49 18.79
C GLY A 66 0.29 11.75 19.55
N ALA A 67 0.25 12.94 18.93
CA ALA A 67 0.58 14.20 19.61
C ALA A 67 -0.56 14.63 20.53
N ASP A 68 -0.23 14.91 21.81
CA ASP A 68 -1.19 15.51 22.76
C ASP A 68 -1.43 16.98 22.43
N GLU A 69 -0.42 17.69 21.91
CA GLU A 69 -0.49 19.09 21.51
C GLU A 69 0.37 19.34 20.27
N VAL A 70 -0.15 20.13 19.34
CA VAL A 70 0.56 20.55 18.12
C VAL A 70 0.78 22.06 18.18
N THR A 71 2.06 22.48 18.17
CA THR A 71 2.44 23.88 18.08
C THR A 71 2.89 24.22 16.66
N VAL A 72 2.31 25.23 16.06
CA VAL A 72 2.70 25.80 14.77
C VAL A 72 3.48 27.08 14.97
N ARG A 73 4.72 27.10 14.47
CA ARG A 73 5.57 28.28 14.49
C ARG A 73 5.65 28.86 13.06
N LEU A 74 5.31 30.14 12.92
CA LEU A 74 5.35 30.86 11.65
C LEU A 74 6.73 31.51 11.41
N LYS A 75 6.91 32.08 10.21
CA LYS A 75 8.16 32.74 9.79
C LYS A 75 8.54 33.93 10.67
N ASP A 76 7.56 34.67 11.19
CA ASP A 76 7.76 35.78 12.10
C ASP A 76 8.02 35.36 13.56
N ARG A 77 8.18 34.03 13.80
CA ARG A 77 8.36 33.36 15.08
C ARG A 77 7.12 33.40 16.01
N SER A 78 5.97 33.81 15.50
CA SER A 78 4.71 33.66 16.24
C SER A 78 4.37 32.17 16.38
N GLU A 79 3.89 31.77 17.54
CA GLU A 79 3.51 30.41 17.87
C GLU A 79 2.02 30.32 18.16
N TYR A 80 1.42 29.27 17.63
CA TYR A 80 -0.01 28.99 17.77
C TYR A 80 -0.21 27.54 18.18
N THR A 81 -1.05 27.29 19.16
CA THR A 81 -1.58 25.94 19.39
C THR A 81 -2.55 25.60 18.26
N ALA A 82 -2.29 24.53 17.57
CA ALA A 82 -3.12 24.07 16.48
C ALA A 82 -4.05 22.93 16.93
N ARG A 83 -5.29 23.01 16.49
CA ARG A 83 -6.24 21.91 16.62
C ARG A 83 -6.15 21.02 15.40
N VAL A 84 -6.02 19.70 15.59
CA VAL A 84 -6.16 18.72 14.52
C VAL A 84 -7.65 18.64 14.15
N VAL A 85 -7.99 19.09 12.94
CA VAL A 85 -9.37 19.00 12.40
C VAL A 85 -9.69 17.57 12.03
N GLY A 86 -8.70 16.88 11.47
CA GLY A 86 -8.71 15.48 11.14
C GLY A 86 -7.41 15.06 10.46
N SER A 87 -7.12 13.78 10.47
CA SER A 87 -5.98 13.21 9.77
C SER A 87 -6.35 11.87 9.15
N ASP A 88 -5.58 11.48 8.14
CA ASP A 88 -5.81 10.29 7.37
C ASP A 88 -4.51 9.50 7.19
N PRO A 89 -4.35 8.36 7.89
CA PRO A 89 -3.15 7.54 7.85
C PRO A 89 -2.84 7.00 6.44
N GLN A 90 -3.88 6.67 5.67
CA GLN A 90 -3.70 6.00 4.38
C GLN A 90 -3.21 6.93 3.27
N SER A 91 -3.47 8.23 3.36
CA SER A 91 -2.89 9.24 2.47
C SER A 91 -1.75 10.02 3.11
N ASP A 92 -1.50 9.82 4.40
CA ASP A 92 -0.52 10.56 5.20
C ASP A 92 -0.75 12.07 5.16
N VAL A 93 -2.02 12.52 5.20
CA VAL A 93 -2.41 13.93 5.20
C VAL A 93 -3.13 14.29 6.50
N ALA A 94 -2.77 15.41 7.09
CA ALA A 94 -3.47 16.02 8.24
C ALA A 94 -3.87 17.45 7.95
N LEU A 95 -5.09 17.80 8.39
CA LEU A 95 -5.65 19.15 8.35
C LEU A 95 -5.65 19.74 9.76
N LEU A 96 -4.95 20.86 9.91
CA LEU A 96 -4.85 21.61 11.16
C LEU A 96 -5.57 22.93 11.06
N LYS A 97 -5.93 23.51 12.22
CA LYS A 97 -6.50 24.84 12.35
C LYS A 97 -5.83 25.60 13.48
N ILE A 98 -5.33 26.78 13.17
CA ILE A 98 -4.87 27.78 14.15
C ILE A 98 -5.83 28.96 14.20
N GLU A 99 -5.95 29.61 15.35
CA GLU A 99 -6.78 30.77 15.53
C GLU A 99 -5.98 32.03 15.18
N ALA A 100 -5.93 32.33 13.88
CA ALA A 100 -5.27 33.51 13.31
C ALA A 100 -6.07 34.04 12.13
N LYS A 101 -5.82 35.27 11.70
CA LYS A 101 -6.49 35.91 10.58
C LYS A 101 -5.49 36.58 9.67
N ASP A 102 -5.90 36.83 8.43
CA ASP A 102 -5.11 37.54 7.42
C ASP A 102 -3.75 36.89 7.15
N LEU A 103 -3.69 35.57 7.29
CA LEU A 103 -2.47 34.79 7.05
C LEU A 103 -2.14 34.72 5.55
N PRO A 104 -0.85 34.79 5.17
CA PRO A 104 -0.44 34.53 3.81
C PRO A 104 -0.68 33.06 3.47
N THR A 105 -1.27 32.79 2.31
CA THR A 105 -1.63 31.46 1.84
C THR A 105 -0.85 31.06 0.62
N VAL A 106 -0.63 29.77 0.43
CA VAL A 106 -0.11 29.21 -0.81
C VAL A 106 -1.24 29.02 -1.84
N THR A 107 -0.89 29.02 -3.11
CA THR A 107 -1.78 28.58 -4.20
C THR A 107 -1.61 27.08 -4.41
N LEU A 108 -2.72 26.33 -4.39
CA LEU A 108 -2.72 24.90 -4.68
C LEU A 108 -2.87 24.69 -6.21
N GLY A 109 -1.84 24.13 -6.84
CA GLY A 109 -1.77 23.85 -8.27
C GLY A 109 -2.52 22.58 -8.69
N ASP A 110 -2.10 21.97 -9.79
CA ASP A 110 -2.65 20.74 -10.35
C ASP A 110 -1.54 19.68 -10.48
N SER A 111 -1.61 18.64 -9.65
CA SER A 111 -0.64 17.54 -9.68
C SER A 111 -0.81 16.60 -10.86
N ASP A 112 -1.99 16.55 -11.50
CA ASP A 112 -2.23 15.68 -12.65
C ASP A 112 -1.61 16.22 -13.93
N ALA A 113 -1.30 17.55 -13.94
CA ALA A 113 -0.58 18.20 -15.03
C ALA A 113 0.95 17.98 -15.00
N LEU A 114 1.49 17.42 -13.91
CA LEU A 114 2.94 17.20 -13.75
C LEU A 114 3.48 16.16 -14.73
N LYS A 115 4.69 16.46 -15.23
CA LYS A 115 5.42 15.56 -16.13
C LYS A 115 6.86 15.36 -15.64
N PRO A 116 7.43 14.15 -15.81
CA PRO A 116 8.85 13.92 -15.55
C PRO A 116 9.73 14.96 -16.27
N GLY A 117 10.78 15.42 -15.58
CA GLY A 117 11.69 16.47 -16.05
C GLY A 117 11.30 17.90 -15.66
N GLN A 118 10.10 18.15 -15.15
CA GLN A 118 9.73 19.48 -14.67
C GLN A 118 10.45 19.81 -13.35
N TRP A 119 10.93 21.04 -13.25
CA TRP A 119 11.55 21.55 -12.03
C TRP A 119 10.54 21.74 -10.92
N VAL A 120 10.95 21.35 -9.71
CA VAL A 120 10.19 21.51 -8.49
C VAL A 120 11.10 21.92 -7.33
N VAL A 121 10.50 22.56 -6.34
CA VAL A 121 11.18 23.08 -5.15
C VAL A 121 10.45 22.56 -3.92
N ALA A 122 11.18 21.96 -2.99
CA ALA A 122 10.67 21.63 -1.66
C ALA A 122 11.09 22.68 -0.65
N ILE A 123 10.17 23.04 0.24
CA ILE A 123 10.41 23.94 1.37
C ILE A 123 10.09 23.20 2.66
N GLY A 124 10.95 23.36 3.66
CA GLY A 124 10.75 22.73 4.96
C GLY A 124 11.76 23.18 5.99
N SER A 125 11.82 22.45 7.12
CA SER A 125 12.72 22.71 8.24
C SER A 125 13.53 21.45 8.57
N PRO A 126 14.45 21.01 7.66
CA PRO A 126 15.22 19.79 7.88
C PRO A 126 16.14 19.93 9.08
N LEU A 127 16.13 18.92 9.96
CA LEU A 127 17.02 18.88 11.13
C LEU A 127 16.92 20.10 12.06
N GLY A 128 15.77 20.80 12.03
CA GLY A 128 15.58 22.04 12.79
C GLY A 128 16.20 23.28 12.15
N LEU A 129 16.73 23.19 10.94
CA LEU A 129 17.20 24.33 10.15
C LEU A 129 15.99 24.98 9.48
N GLU A 130 15.57 26.12 10.04
CA GLU A 130 14.38 26.84 9.60
C GLU A 130 14.48 27.28 8.14
N TYR A 131 13.37 27.11 7.40
CA TYR A 131 13.15 27.63 6.03
C TYR A 131 14.20 27.21 5.00
N SER A 132 14.57 25.92 5.03
CA SER A 132 15.45 25.35 4.01
C SER A 132 14.69 25.10 2.70
N VAL A 133 15.37 25.41 1.60
CA VAL A 133 14.85 25.23 0.24
C VAL A 133 15.75 24.25 -0.50
N ALA A 134 15.16 23.23 -1.10
CA ALA A 134 15.84 22.28 -1.96
C ALA A 134 15.15 22.23 -3.33
N ALA A 135 15.90 22.15 -4.39
CA ALA A 135 15.39 22.07 -5.77
C ALA A 135 15.79 20.76 -6.45
N GLY A 136 14.98 20.32 -7.37
CA GLY A 136 15.20 19.13 -8.19
C GLY A 136 14.14 19.04 -9.29
N ILE A 137 13.96 17.84 -9.83
CA ILE A 137 12.98 17.58 -10.88
C ILE A 137 12.00 16.49 -10.48
N VAL A 138 10.84 16.47 -11.13
CA VAL A 138 9.94 15.32 -11.12
C VAL A 138 10.62 14.17 -11.85
N SER A 139 10.92 13.07 -11.15
CA SER A 139 11.52 11.87 -11.72
C SER A 139 10.45 10.94 -12.31
N ALA A 140 9.29 10.84 -11.66
CA ALA A 140 8.14 10.06 -12.09
C ALA A 140 6.86 10.54 -11.39
N VAL A 141 5.70 10.18 -11.95
CA VAL A 141 4.37 10.39 -11.35
C VAL A 141 3.64 9.05 -11.22
N GLY A 142 2.70 8.96 -10.30
CA GLY A 142 1.88 7.76 -10.11
C GLY A 142 2.63 6.57 -9.49
N ARG A 143 3.71 6.82 -8.74
CA ARG A 143 4.47 5.74 -8.09
C ARG A 143 3.73 5.22 -6.85
N SER A 144 3.57 3.90 -6.77
CA SER A 144 3.18 3.27 -5.51
C SER A 144 4.41 3.03 -4.63
N ASN A 145 4.21 3.15 -3.33
CA ASN A 145 5.22 2.70 -2.37
C ASN A 145 5.11 1.18 -2.22
N GLN A 146 6.06 0.46 -2.81
CA GLN A 146 6.12 -1.01 -2.70
C GLN A 146 6.65 -1.49 -1.33
N PHE A 147 7.15 -0.57 -0.51
CA PHE A 147 7.75 -0.87 0.80
C PHE A 147 6.81 -0.59 1.97
N ASP A 148 5.68 0.07 1.71
CA ASP A 148 4.66 0.37 2.71
C ASP A 148 3.26 0.09 2.15
N SER A 149 2.67 -1.00 2.60
CA SER A 149 1.33 -1.43 2.16
C SER A 149 0.21 -0.54 2.73
N THR A 150 0.50 0.29 3.75
CA THR A 150 -0.51 1.16 4.36
C THR A 150 -0.88 2.32 3.45
N GLN A 151 0.05 2.80 2.62
CA GLN A 151 -0.14 3.94 1.72
C GLN A 151 -0.42 3.53 0.26
N ARG A 152 -1.03 2.38 0.05
CA ARG A 152 -1.34 1.85 -1.31
C ARG A 152 -2.29 2.71 -2.14
N TYR A 153 -2.97 3.68 -1.53
CA TYR A 153 -3.89 4.60 -2.20
C TYR A 153 -3.24 5.90 -2.67
N VAL A 154 -1.94 6.10 -2.40
CA VAL A 154 -1.21 7.31 -2.79
C VAL A 154 -0.43 7.08 -4.08
N PRO A 155 -0.77 7.78 -5.19
CA PRO A 155 0.02 7.74 -6.43
C PRO A 155 1.15 8.77 -6.34
N PHE A 156 2.21 8.48 -5.58
CA PHE A 156 3.28 9.44 -5.27
C PHE A 156 3.91 10.11 -6.48
N ILE A 157 4.28 11.38 -6.30
CA ILE A 157 5.22 12.10 -7.13
C ILE A 157 6.62 11.76 -6.64
N GLN A 158 7.41 11.11 -7.49
CA GLN A 158 8.83 10.85 -7.22
C GLN A 158 9.67 12.03 -7.72
N THR A 159 10.62 12.48 -6.89
CA THR A 159 11.56 13.56 -7.22
C THR A 159 12.98 13.22 -6.78
N ASP A 160 13.97 13.93 -7.28
CA ASP A 160 15.36 13.90 -6.79
C ASP A 160 15.68 15.05 -5.82
N VAL A 161 14.65 15.81 -5.43
CA VAL A 161 14.78 16.86 -4.41
C VAL A 161 15.30 16.26 -3.11
N ALA A 162 16.30 16.90 -2.51
CA ALA A 162 16.88 16.45 -1.25
C ALA A 162 15.90 16.65 -0.08
N ILE A 163 15.14 15.61 0.26
CA ILE A 163 14.26 15.56 1.43
C ILE A 163 14.98 14.88 2.58
N ASN A 164 14.89 15.45 3.77
CA ASN A 164 15.42 14.91 5.02
C ASN A 164 14.38 15.12 6.14
N ARG A 165 14.64 14.54 7.33
CA ARG A 165 13.78 14.71 8.51
C ARG A 165 13.49 16.18 8.76
N GLY A 166 12.22 16.52 8.96
CA GLY A 166 11.74 17.89 9.15
C GLY A 166 11.15 18.52 7.89
N ASN A 167 11.45 18.02 6.69
CA ASN A 167 10.78 18.46 5.45
C ASN A 167 9.40 17.83 5.26
N SER A 168 9.10 16.71 5.96
CA SER A 168 7.79 16.05 5.90
C SER A 168 6.67 17.02 6.27
N GLY A 169 5.60 17.04 5.46
CA GLY A 169 4.48 17.97 5.57
C GLY A 169 4.68 19.32 4.86
N GLY A 170 5.90 19.65 4.47
CA GLY A 170 6.19 20.86 3.71
C GLY A 170 5.74 20.76 2.24
N PRO A 171 5.57 21.92 1.55
CA PRO A 171 5.10 21.94 0.17
C PRO A 171 6.19 21.53 -0.82
N LEU A 172 5.78 20.82 -1.89
CA LEU A 172 6.48 20.69 -3.13
C LEU A 172 5.85 21.68 -4.13
N ILE A 173 6.64 22.59 -4.69
CA ILE A 173 6.18 23.75 -5.45
C ILE A 173 6.72 23.68 -6.89
N ASN A 174 5.89 24.02 -7.89
CA ASN A 174 6.29 24.14 -9.28
C ASN A 174 6.89 25.53 -9.56
N LEU A 175 7.40 25.75 -10.79
CA LEU A 175 7.99 27.04 -11.18
C LEU A 175 6.97 28.19 -11.30
N ALA A 176 5.67 27.92 -11.29
CA ALA A 176 4.63 28.93 -11.20
C ALA A 176 4.35 29.41 -9.75
N GLY A 177 5.05 28.81 -8.76
CA GLY A 177 4.82 29.11 -7.33
C GLY A 177 3.63 28.40 -6.73
N GLU A 178 3.10 27.37 -7.40
CA GLU A 178 1.95 26.61 -6.96
C GLU A 178 2.38 25.32 -6.26
N VAL A 179 1.72 24.97 -5.17
CA VAL A 179 1.94 23.67 -4.49
C VAL A 179 1.36 22.55 -5.32
N VAL A 180 2.21 21.60 -5.71
CA VAL A 180 1.85 20.42 -6.50
C VAL A 180 1.93 19.12 -5.71
N GLY A 181 2.51 19.16 -4.49
CA GLY A 181 2.57 18.01 -3.61
C GLY A 181 2.91 18.38 -2.17
N ILE A 182 2.78 17.39 -1.27
CA ILE A 182 3.21 17.44 0.13
C ILE A 182 4.40 16.50 0.27
N ASN A 183 5.56 16.98 0.71
CA ASN A 183 6.72 16.14 0.95
C ASN A 183 6.41 15.14 2.07
N SER A 184 6.62 13.85 1.85
CA SER A 184 6.24 12.82 2.82
C SER A 184 7.44 11.97 3.21
N GLN A 185 8.07 11.27 2.28
CA GLN A 185 9.04 10.24 2.59
C GLN A 185 10.18 10.14 1.59
N ILE A 186 11.23 9.41 1.98
CA ILE A 186 12.36 9.07 1.13
C ILE A 186 12.59 7.56 1.13
N LEU A 187 13.08 7.02 0.03
CA LEU A 187 13.72 5.72 0.02
C LEU A 187 15.19 5.92 0.36
N SER A 188 15.63 5.35 1.48
CA SER A 188 16.99 5.54 1.96
C SER A 188 17.46 4.33 2.77
N THR A 189 18.71 3.93 2.58
CA THR A 189 19.38 2.90 3.39
C THR A 189 20.17 3.48 4.56
N SER A 190 20.48 4.79 4.49
CA SER A 190 21.31 5.51 5.49
C SER A 190 20.50 6.50 6.34
N GLY A 191 19.20 6.70 6.04
CA GLY A 191 18.35 7.70 6.67
C GLY A 191 18.49 9.12 6.09
N GLY A 192 19.42 9.36 5.17
CA GLY A 192 19.56 10.61 4.42
C GLY A 192 19.07 10.49 2.97
N SER A 193 18.86 11.63 2.31
CA SER A 193 18.45 11.66 0.91
C SER A 193 19.51 11.04 -0.02
N ILE A 194 19.05 10.17 -0.92
CA ILE A 194 19.85 9.58 -2.01
C ILE A 194 19.24 9.91 -3.39
N GLY A 195 18.41 10.95 -3.49
CA GLY A 195 17.73 11.34 -4.73
C GLY A 195 16.46 10.53 -5.04
N LEU A 196 15.88 9.85 -4.05
CA LEU A 196 14.63 9.11 -4.17
C LEU A 196 13.66 9.62 -3.11
N SER A 197 12.95 10.69 -3.46
CA SER A 197 11.99 11.38 -2.59
C SER A 197 10.58 11.24 -3.15
N PHE A 198 9.59 11.18 -2.24
CA PHE A 198 8.19 10.96 -2.59
C PHE A 198 7.33 12.02 -1.94
N SER A 199 6.45 12.61 -2.75
CA SER A 199 5.48 13.62 -2.31
C SER A 199 4.07 13.16 -2.65
N ILE A 200 3.13 13.45 -1.75
CA ILE A 200 1.70 13.19 -1.93
C ILE A 200 1.16 14.20 -2.95
N PRO A 201 0.46 13.78 -4.01
CA PRO A 201 -0.11 14.70 -5.00
C PRO A 201 -1.09 15.69 -4.36
N VAL A 202 -1.01 16.96 -4.76
CA VAL A 202 -1.88 18.01 -4.17
C VAL A 202 -3.36 17.78 -4.49
N ASN A 203 -3.71 17.17 -5.64
CA ASN A 203 -5.11 16.87 -5.96
C ASN A 203 -5.69 15.83 -4.98
N LEU A 204 -4.91 14.82 -4.57
CA LEU A 204 -5.31 13.91 -3.49
C LEU A 204 -5.46 14.66 -2.17
N ALA A 205 -4.48 15.51 -1.82
CA ALA A 205 -4.54 16.30 -0.59
C ALA A 205 -5.77 17.23 -0.54
N LYS A 206 -6.16 17.86 -1.67
CA LYS A 206 -7.39 18.67 -1.79
C LYS A 206 -8.64 17.83 -1.47
N SER A 207 -8.74 16.64 -2.07
CA SER A 207 -9.89 15.74 -1.87
C SER A 207 -9.97 15.27 -0.41
N VAL A 208 -8.85 14.89 0.20
CA VAL A 208 -8.77 14.49 1.60
C VAL A 208 -9.14 15.65 2.51
N THR A 209 -8.57 16.84 2.28
CA THR A 209 -8.85 18.07 3.05
C THR A 209 -10.35 18.39 3.08
N GLU A 210 -11.01 18.34 1.93
CA GLU A 210 -12.45 18.63 1.84
C GLU A 210 -13.28 17.61 2.63
N GLN A 211 -12.91 16.34 2.60
CA GLN A 211 -13.58 15.30 3.37
C GLN A 211 -13.34 15.45 4.88
N LEU A 212 -12.09 15.72 5.30
CA LEU A 212 -11.76 15.97 6.70
C LEU A 212 -12.50 17.19 7.25
N ARG A 213 -12.59 18.26 6.45
CA ARG A 213 -13.30 19.49 6.84
C ARG A 213 -14.81 19.29 6.99
N THR A 214 -15.42 18.51 6.10
CA THR A 214 -16.89 18.36 6.03
C THR A 214 -17.43 17.19 6.82
N LYS A 215 -16.66 16.07 6.89
CA LYS A 215 -17.11 14.80 7.47
C LYS A 215 -16.26 14.35 8.66
N GLY A 216 -15.11 14.98 8.92
CA GLY A 216 -14.14 14.58 9.94
C GLY A 216 -13.39 13.28 9.64
N ARG A 217 -13.70 12.60 8.56
CA ARG A 217 -13.07 11.35 8.12
C ARG A 217 -12.99 11.26 6.59
N VAL A 218 -12.10 10.40 6.09
CA VAL A 218 -11.98 10.11 4.66
C VAL A 218 -12.69 8.80 4.34
N SER A 219 -13.57 8.83 3.34
CA SER A 219 -14.21 7.65 2.77
C SER A 219 -13.53 7.28 1.46
N ARG A 220 -13.21 6.01 1.28
CA ARG A 220 -12.55 5.47 0.09
C ARG A 220 -13.37 4.41 -0.59
N GLY A 221 -13.29 4.41 -1.91
CA GLY A 221 -13.84 3.33 -2.71
C GLY A 221 -13.02 2.05 -2.57
N VAL A 222 -13.70 0.90 -2.62
CA VAL A 222 -13.07 -0.42 -2.64
C VAL A 222 -13.79 -1.36 -3.60
N LEU A 223 -13.04 -2.22 -4.28
CA LEU A 223 -13.60 -3.33 -5.07
C LEU A 223 -13.70 -4.62 -4.25
N GLY A 224 -12.81 -4.83 -3.29
CA GLY A 224 -12.71 -6.05 -2.49
C GLY A 224 -12.05 -7.18 -3.28
N VAL A 225 -10.92 -6.87 -3.91
CA VAL A 225 -10.05 -7.83 -4.60
C VAL A 225 -8.64 -7.76 -4.02
N ASN A 226 -7.99 -8.91 -3.91
CA ASN A 226 -6.55 -8.99 -3.73
C ASN A 226 -5.91 -9.10 -5.12
N ILE A 227 -4.98 -8.20 -5.42
CA ILE A 227 -4.36 -8.08 -6.74
C ILE A 227 -2.86 -8.29 -6.68
N GLN A 228 -2.30 -8.74 -7.78
CA GLN A 228 -0.86 -8.86 -7.96
C GLN A 228 -0.43 -8.39 -9.35
N ARG A 229 0.86 -8.11 -9.48
CA ARG A 229 1.46 -7.71 -10.75
C ARG A 229 1.33 -8.81 -11.80
N VAL A 230 1.03 -8.43 -13.03
CA VAL A 230 1.11 -9.30 -14.20
C VAL A 230 2.57 -9.43 -14.61
N THR A 231 3.17 -10.60 -14.39
CA THR A 231 4.53 -10.91 -14.86
C THR A 231 4.50 -11.30 -16.33
N ARG A 232 5.67 -11.34 -16.95
CA ARG A 232 5.80 -11.79 -18.35
C ARG A 232 5.29 -13.22 -18.53
N GLU A 233 5.60 -14.10 -17.58
CA GLU A 233 5.17 -15.50 -17.61
C GLU A 233 3.65 -15.62 -17.57
N VAL A 234 2.98 -14.82 -16.71
CA VAL A 234 1.50 -14.74 -16.65
C VAL A 234 0.94 -14.27 -17.99
N ALA A 235 1.52 -13.20 -18.55
CA ALA A 235 1.05 -12.62 -19.80
C ALA A 235 1.17 -13.61 -20.98
N GLU A 236 2.29 -14.32 -21.07
CA GLU A 236 2.56 -15.31 -22.12
C GLU A 236 1.64 -16.54 -21.96
N GLU A 237 1.53 -17.10 -20.75
CA GLU A 237 0.74 -18.30 -20.48
C GLU A 237 -0.76 -18.05 -20.70
N TRP A 238 -1.27 -16.88 -20.28
CA TRP A 238 -2.68 -16.55 -20.45
C TRP A 238 -3.00 -15.81 -21.75
N LYS A 239 -2.00 -15.61 -22.60
CA LYS A 239 -2.12 -14.94 -23.92
C LYS A 239 -2.76 -13.55 -23.77
N LEU A 240 -2.28 -12.79 -22.79
CA LEU A 240 -2.75 -11.43 -22.61
C LEU A 240 -2.36 -10.55 -23.80
N PRO A 241 -3.17 -9.54 -24.17
CA PRO A 241 -2.85 -8.64 -25.28
C PRO A 241 -1.60 -7.81 -25.03
N ARG A 242 -1.23 -7.64 -23.74
CA ARG A 242 -0.02 -6.92 -23.28
C ARG A 242 0.41 -7.41 -21.90
N THR A 243 1.68 -7.18 -21.54
CA THR A 243 2.16 -7.35 -20.18
C THR A 243 1.77 -6.12 -19.38
N GLY A 244 0.71 -6.22 -18.57
CA GLY A 244 0.18 -5.12 -17.75
C GLY A 244 -1.20 -5.45 -17.22
N GLY A 245 -1.67 -4.64 -16.28
CA GLY A 245 -2.93 -4.85 -15.58
C GLY A 245 -2.74 -5.33 -14.14
N ALA A 246 -3.86 -5.60 -13.47
CA ALA A 246 -3.91 -6.14 -12.12
C ALA A 246 -4.52 -7.54 -12.14
N LEU A 247 -3.69 -8.56 -11.86
CA LEU A 247 -4.17 -9.94 -11.77
C LEU A 247 -4.90 -10.16 -10.45
N VAL A 248 -6.14 -10.62 -10.52
CA VAL A 248 -6.98 -10.90 -9.35
C VAL A 248 -6.60 -12.26 -8.76
N GLY A 249 -5.92 -12.25 -7.61
CA GLY A 249 -5.58 -13.44 -6.85
C GLY A 249 -6.73 -13.93 -5.97
N GLN A 250 -7.58 -13.01 -5.49
CA GLN A 250 -8.72 -13.34 -4.65
C GLN A 250 -9.82 -12.27 -4.78
N VAL A 251 -11.07 -12.71 -4.67
CA VAL A 251 -12.25 -11.84 -4.58
C VAL A 251 -12.87 -12.06 -3.20
N GLN A 252 -13.06 -10.99 -2.44
CA GLN A 252 -13.66 -11.04 -1.10
C GLN A 252 -15.17 -11.30 -1.22
N SER A 253 -15.68 -12.18 -0.36
CA SER A 253 -17.13 -12.48 -0.33
C SER A 253 -17.95 -11.25 0.09
N GLY A 254 -19.08 -11.03 -0.58
CA GLY A 254 -19.96 -9.88 -0.38
C GLY A 254 -19.45 -8.57 -0.97
N SER A 255 -18.25 -8.56 -1.57
CA SER A 255 -17.61 -7.37 -2.11
C SER A 255 -18.29 -6.79 -3.36
N ALA A 256 -17.91 -5.57 -3.72
CA ALA A 256 -18.30 -4.92 -4.96
C ALA A 256 -17.88 -5.73 -6.21
N ALA A 257 -16.66 -6.27 -6.17
CA ALA A 257 -16.11 -7.10 -7.24
C ALA A 257 -16.88 -8.41 -7.42
N GLU A 258 -17.20 -9.11 -6.32
CA GLU A 258 -18.00 -10.35 -6.38
C GLU A 258 -19.38 -10.09 -6.99
N LYS A 259 -20.09 -9.04 -6.50
CA LYS A 259 -21.40 -8.63 -7.01
C LYS A 259 -21.38 -8.25 -8.49
N ALA A 260 -20.26 -7.66 -8.96
CA ALA A 260 -20.05 -7.33 -10.37
C ALA A 260 -19.66 -8.54 -11.22
N GLY A 261 -19.37 -9.70 -10.63
CA GLY A 261 -18.99 -10.91 -11.33
C GLY A 261 -17.51 -11.00 -11.68
N VAL A 262 -16.64 -10.23 -11.01
CA VAL A 262 -15.18 -10.41 -11.07
C VAL A 262 -14.81 -11.74 -10.43
N LYS A 263 -13.84 -12.44 -10.99
CA LYS A 263 -13.39 -13.77 -10.53
C LYS A 263 -11.89 -13.81 -10.31
N THR A 264 -11.47 -14.70 -9.44
CA THR A 264 -10.05 -15.09 -9.33
C THR A 264 -9.52 -15.53 -10.69
N GLY A 265 -8.34 -15.03 -11.06
CA GLY A 265 -7.73 -15.28 -12.36
C GLY A 265 -8.10 -14.26 -13.44
N ASP A 266 -8.96 -13.28 -13.17
CA ASP A 266 -9.17 -12.15 -14.06
C ASP A 266 -7.95 -11.23 -14.06
N VAL A 267 -7.69 -10.55 -15.17
CA VAL A 267 -6.71 -9.46 -15.22
C VAL A 267 -7.45 -8.17 -15.51
N ILE A 268 -7.49 -7.26 -14.54
CA ILE A 268 -8.10 -5.94 -14.71
C ILE A 268 -7.18 -5.10 -15.59
N LEU A 269 -7.67 -4.67 -16.75
CA LEU A 269 -6.94 -3.92 -17.76
C LEU A 269 -7.20 -2.42 -17.69
N SER A 270 -8.40 -2.01 -17.26
CA SER A 270 -8.74 -0.59 -17.05
C SER A 270 -9.83 -0.41 -16.00
N PHE A 271 -9.87 0.79 -15.41
CA PHE A 271 -10.90 1.24 -14.49
C PHE A 271 -11.41 2.61 -14.92
N ASN A 272 -12.73 2.75 -15.17
CA ASN A 272 -13.37 3.96 -15.70
C ASN A 272 -12.67 4.51 -16.97
N GLY A 273 -12.15 3.63 -17.84
CA GLY A 273 -11.45 4.00 -19.06
C GLY A 273 -9.95 4.36 -18.86
N THR A 274 -9.48 4.49 -17.62
CA THR A 274 -8.06 4.66 -17.33
C THR A 274 -7.38 3.30 -17.40
N GLU A 275 -6.38 3.16 -18.28
CA GLU A 275 -5.62 1.91 -18.43
C GLU A 275 -4.78 1.63 -17.19
N ILE A 276 -4.65 0.36 -16.83
CA ILE A 276 -3.82 -0.15 -15.75
C ILE A 276 -2.56 -0.78 -16.37
N GLY A 277 -1.44 -0.11 -16.23
CA GLY A 277 -0.13 -0.60 -16.67
C GLY A 277 0.51 -1.53 -15.64
N ASP A 278 0.39 -1.17 -14.36
CA ASP A 278 0.85 -1.96 -13.22
C ASP A 278 -0.28 -2.12 -12.20
N SER A 279 -0.30 -3.25 -11.48
CA SER A 279 -1.35 -3.52 -10.48
C SER A 279 -1.47 -2.45 -9.40
N SER A 280 -0.38 -1.77 -9.09
CA SER A 280 -0.32 -0.70 -8.10
C SER A 280 -1.07 0.58 -8.50
N GLU A 281 -1.43 0.73 -9.77
CA GLU A 281 -2.20 1.88 -10.26
C GLU A 281 -3.71 1.74 -9.97
N LEU A 282 -4.19 0.51 -9.73
CA LEU A 282 -5.62 0.28 -9.49
C LEU A 282 -6.12 0.82 -8.15
N PRO A 283 -5.45 0.60 -6.99
CA PRO A 283 -5.96 1.08 -5.71
C PRO A 283 -6.18 2.60 -5.62
N PRO A 284 -5.26 3.48 -6.11
CA PRO A 284 -5.50 4.92 -6.10
C PRO A 284 -6.74 5.34 -6.92
N LEU A 285 -6.94 4.73 -8.10
CA LEU A 285 -8.09 5.03 -8.96
C LEU A 285 -9.41 4.62 -8.33
N VAL A 286 -9.44 3.43 -7.73
CA VAL A 286 -10.62 2.93 -7.01
C VAL A 286 -10.87 3.76 -5.76
N GLY A 287 -9.83 4.04 -4.96
CA GLY A 287 -9.91 4.82 -3.72
C GLY A 287 -10.41 6.24 -3.93
N ALA A 288 -10.07 6.87 -5.06
CA ALA A 288 -10.55 8.19 -5.44
C ALA A 288 -12.01 8.20 -5.90
N THR A 289 -12.60 7.03 -6.20
CA THR A 289 -13.99 6.92 -6.62
C THR A 289 -14.90 6.83 -5.39
N ALA A 290 -15.92 7.68 -5.34
CA ALA A 290 -16.83 7.72 -4.19
C ALA A 290 -17.55 6.38 -3.96
N PRO A 291 -17.68 5.92 -2.70
CA PRO A 291 -18.51 4.77 -2.38
C PRO A 291 -19.94 4.92 -2.91
N GLY A 292 -20.51 3.84 -3.44
CA GLY A 292 -21.83 3.86 -4.08
C GLY A 292 -21.84 4.36 -5.54
N ALA A 293 -20.75 4.94 -6.03
CA ALA A 293 -20.66 5.36 -7.43
C ALA A 293 -20.61 4.17 -8.38
N ARG A 294 -21.22 4.34 -9.55
CA ARG A 294 -21.11 3.37 -10.64
C ARG A 294 -19.80 3.58 -11.39
N ALA A 295 -19.04 2.51 -11.54
CA ALA A 295 -17.78 2.48 -12.27
C ALA A 295 -17.83 1.35 -13.31
N ARG A 296 -16.83 1.33 -14.21
CA ARG A 296 -16.63 0.27 -15.20
C ARG A 296 -15.27 -0.35 -15.00
N VAL A 297 -15.24 -1.66 -14.92
CA VAL A 297 -14.02 -2.47 -14.90
C VAL A 297 -13.92 -3.22 -16.22
N THR A 298 -12.86 -2.95 -16.99
CA THR A 298 -12.51 -3.78 -18.16
C THR A 298 -11.50 -4.81 -17.73
N LEU A 299 -11.80 -6.07 -17.94
CA LEU A 299 -10.94 -7.18 -17.55
C LEU A 299 -10.76 -8.19 -18.69
N PHE A 300 -9.70 -8.98 -18.58
CA PHE A 300 -9.42 -10.11 -19.46
C PHE A 300 -9.69 -11.42 -18.72
N ARG A 301 -10.52 -12.28 -19.34
CA ARG A 301 -10.90 -13.60 -18.85
C ARG A 301 -11.03 -14.57 -20.02
N ASP A 302 -10.40 -15.74 -19.95
CA ASP A 302 -10.54 -16.83 -20.93
C ASP A 302 -10.33 -16.41 -22.40
N GLY A 303 -9.30 -15.58 -22.64
CA GLY A 303 -8.99 -15.10 -23.99
C GLY A 303 -9.88 -13.96 -24.49
N LYS A 304 -10.77 -13.41 -23.66
CA LYS A 304 -11.71 -12.35 -24.02
C LYS A 304 -11.61 -11.16 -23.09
N THR A 305 -11.80 -9.98 -23.67
CA THR A 305 -11.98 -8.75 -22.89
C THR A 305 -13.46 -8.59 -22.55
N LEU A 306 -13.77 -8.26 -21.30
CA LEU A 306 -15.10 -8.09 -20.76
C LEU A 306 -15.21 -6.75 -20.04
N ASP A 307 -16.31 -6.06 -20.22
CA ASP A 307 -16.67 -4.84 -19.48
C ASP A 307 -17.72 -5.17 -18.43
N LEU A 308 -17.39 -4.94 -17.16
CA LEU A 308 -18.29 -5.16 -16.04
C LEU A 308 -18.66 -3.82 -15.37
N PRO A 309 -19.95 -3.51 -15.25
CA PRO A 309 -20.41 -2.43 -14.39
C PRO A 309 -20.22 -2.84 -12.92
N VAL A 310 -19.63 -1.97 -12.12
CA VAL A 310 -19.44 -2.19 -10.70
C VAL A 310 -19.98 -1.01 -9.89
N VAL A 311 -20.61 -1.29 -8.76
CA VAL A 311 -20.92 -0.28 -7.74
C VAL A 311 -19.83 -0.33 -6.70
N VAL A 312 -19.04 0.74 -6.59
CA VAL A 312 -17.88 0.81 -5.71
C VAL A 312 -18.33 0.71 -4.25
N GLY A 313 -17.70 -0.17 -3.48
CA GLY A 313 -17.94 -0.32 -2.04
C GLY A 313 -17.23 0.76 -1.23
N GLU A 314 -17.53 0.86 0.06
CA GLU A 314 -16.76 1.68 1.01
C GLU A 314 -15.71 0.80 1.71
N LEU A 315 -14.48 1.32 1.82
CA LEU A 315 -13.42 0.67 2.58
C LEU A 315 -13.75 0.76 4.07
N ASP A 316 -13.86 -0.38 4.72
CA ASP A 316 -14.02 -0.49 6.17
C ASP A 316 -12.62 -0.57 6.81
N GLU A 317 -12.19 0.53 7.43
CA GLU A 317 -10.86 0.65 8.05
C GLU A 317 -10.78 -0.06 9.41
N ASP A 318 -11.92 -0.34 10.04
CA ASP A 318 -12.01 -0.98 11.37
C ASP A 318 -11.99 -2.52 11.29
N ARG A 319 -11.93 -3.09 10.10
CA ARG A 319 -11.93 -4.55 9.94
C ARG A 319 -10.52 -5.11 10.05
N PRO A 320 -10.17 -5.82 11.17
CA PRO A 320 -8.85 -6.40 11.34
C PRO A 320 -8.56 -7.45 10.26
N GLU A 321 -7.33 -7.43 9.72
CA GLU A 321 -6.83 -8.53 8.89
C GLU A 321 -6.52 -9.72 9.80
N PRO A 322 -7.07 -10.93 9.53
CA PRO A 322 -6.82 -12.10 10.36
C PRO A 322 -5.39 -12.63 10.22
N VAL A 323 -4.78 -13.03 11.33
CA VAL A 323 -3.43 -13.63 11.40
C VAL A 323 -3.55 -15.14 11.67
N PRO A 324 -2.84 -16.05 10.94
CA PRO A 324 -2.99 -17.50 11.09
C PRO A 324 -1.94 -18.17 11.97
N GLU A 325 -2.34 -19.24 12.66
CA GLU A 325 -1.51 -20.16 13.44
C GLU A 325 -1.38 -21.54 12.75
N ALA A 326 -0.24 -22.23 12.90
CA ALA A 326 0.14 -23.39 12.10
C ALA A 326 -0.02 -24.75 12.82
N ALA A 327 -0.46 -25.80 12.11
CA ALA A 327 -0.54 -27.20 12.59
C ALA A 327 0.02 -28.22 11.59
N LYS A 328 0.53 -29.39 12.06
CA LYS A 328 1.33 -30.42 11.34
C LYS A 328 0.54 -31.68 10.96
N VAL A 329 0.75 -32.27 9.77
CA VAL A 329 0.21 -33.60 9.32
C VAL A 329 1.07 -34.27 8.20
N PRO A 330 1.02 -35.62 7.96
CA PRO A 330 2.04 -36.42 7.25
C PRO A 330 1.98 -36.54 5.69
N PRO A 331 2.99 -37.19 5.04
CA PRO A 331 3.44 -36.84 3.68
C PRO A 331 2.81 -37.58 2.49
N GLY A 332 2.88 -36.96 1.29
CA GLY A 332 2.45 -37.42 -0.04
C GLY A 332 3.53 -37.21 -1.12
N GLY A 333 3.29 -37.69 -2.35
CA GLY A 333 4.27 -37.76 -3.45
C GLY A 333 4.76 -36.39 -4.00
N SER A 334 5.91 -36.39 -4.70
CA SER A 334 6.57 -35.18 -5.19
C SER A 334 6.30 -34.94 -6.68
N VAL A 335 5.56 -33.84 -7.00
CA VAL A 335 5.35 -33.36 -8.38
C VAL A 335 5.69 -31.87 -8.42
N LEU A 336 6.37 -31.41 -9.47
CA LEU A 336 6.99 -30.06 -9.55
C LEU A 336 8.02 -29.79 -8.44
N GLY A 337 8.57 -30.83 -7.81
CA GLY A 337 9.44 -30.68 -6.65
C GLY A 337 8.70 -30.24 -5.39
N LEU A 338 7.39 -30.45 -5.34
CA LEU A 338 6.54 -30.22 -4.17
C LEU A 338 6.06 -31.56 -3.61
N VAL A 339 6.21 -31.75 -2.32
CA VAL A 339 5.54 -32.79 -1.58
C VAL A 339 4.27 -32.18 -1.02
N VAL A 340 3.11 -32.70 -1.46
CA VAL A 340 1.81 -32.16 -1.08
C VAL A 340 0.93 -33.22 -0.42
N ARG A 341 0.01 -32.78 0.43
CA ARG A 341 -1.06 -33.60 1.03
C ARG A 341 -2.42 -32.92 0.85
N GLY A 342 -3.48 -33.67 0.97
CA GLY A 342 -4.80 -33.10 1.08
C GLY A 342 -4.97 -32.30 2.38
N ALA A 343 -5.76 -31.24 2.33
CA ALA A 343 -6.13 -30.47 3.52
C ALA A 343 -6.95 -31.32 4.49
N THR A 344 -6.69 -31.18 5.79
CA THR A 344 -7.48 -31.83 6.85
C THR A 344 -8.91 -31.27 6.93
N ALA A 345 -9.79 -31.87 7.70
CA ALA A 345 -11.15 -31.35 7.90
C ALA A 345 -11.13 -29.95 8.51
N GLU A 346 -10.28 -29.72 9.49
CA GLU A 346 -10.09 -28.43 10.18
C GLU A 346 -9.51 -27.35 9.25
N GLU A 347 -8.49 -27.73 8.46
CA GLU A 347 -7.93 -26.83 7.43
C GLU A 347 -8.97 -26.49 6.35
N ARG A 348 -9.85 -27.43 5.97
CA ARG A 348 -10.93 -27.16 5.01
C ARG A 348 -11.98 -26.20 5.55
N GLU A 349 -12.30 -26.22 6.84
CA GLU A 349 -13.19 -25.23 7.46
C GLU A 349 -12.59 -23.82 7.36
N THR A 350 -11.29 -23.68 7.61
CA THR A 350 -10.56 -22.41 7.50
C THR A 350 -10.38 -21.97 6.04
N LEU A 351 -10.21 -22.92 5.12
CA LEU A 351 -10.04 -22.66 3.68
C LEU A 351 -11.36 -22.38 2.95
N GLY A 352 -12.49 -22.63 3.62
CA GLY A 352 -13.83 -22.58 3.02
C GLY A 352 -14.13 -23.82 2.17
N ALA A 353 -15.33 -23.88 1.58
CA ALA A 353 -15.84 -25.06 0.83
C ALA A 353 -15.03 -25.46 -0.42
N GLN A 354 -13.90 -24.83 -0.69
CA GLN A 354 -13.17 -24.97 -1.94
C GLN A 354 -12.01 -25.99 -1.91
N GLY A 355 -11.64 -26.49 -0.72
CA GLY A 355 -10.53 -27.44 -0.59
C GLY A 355 -9.16 -26.83 -0.92
N GLY A 356 -8.18 -27.70 -1.12
CA GLY A 356 -6.81 -27.32 -1.47
C GLY A 356 -5.84 -28.45 -1.13
N VAL A 357 -4.60 -28.36 -1.63
CA VAL A 357 -3.51 -29.25 -1.21
C VAL A 357 -2.44 -28.44 -0.47
N VAL A 358 -2.00 -28.95 0.66
CA VAL A 358 -1.01 -28.32 1.51
C VAL A 358 0.38 -28.76 1.09
N VAL A 359 1.29 -27.82 0.90
CA VAL A 359 2.70 -28.07 0.64
C VAL A 359 3.38 -28.46 1.95
N GLU A 360 3.88 -29.69 2.02
CA GLU A 360 4.62 -30.20 3.19
C GLU A 360 6.12 -29.91 3.07
N ARG A 361 6.68 -30.12 1.89
CA ARG A 361 8.09 -29.85 1.61
C ARG A 361 8.27 -29.32 0.20
N VAL A 362 9.29 -28.52 0.02
CA VAL A 362 9.73 -27.97 -1.28
C VAL A 362 11.09 -28.55 -1.58
N GLU A 363 11.14 -29.54 -2.48
CA GLU A 363 12.36 -30.29 -2.83
C GLU A 363 12.96 -29.83 -4.16
N GLY A 364 12.13 -29.27 -5.06
CA GLY A 364 12.55 -28.81 -6.37
C GLY A 364 13.20 -27.42 -6.35
N ALA A 365 14.32 -27.26 -7.04
CA ALA A 365 15.01 -25.97 -7.13
C ALA A 365 14.14 -24.89 -7.79
N SER A 366 13.28 -25.24 -8.72
CA SER A 366 12.36 -24.31 -9.38
C SER A 366 11.24 -23.84 -8.46
N ALA A 367 10.68 -24.72 -7.65
CA ALA A 367 9.67 -24.37 -6.65
C ALA A 367 10.25 -23.48 -5.54
N GLN A 368 11.49 -23.76 -5.10
CA GLN A 368 12.21 -22.91 -4.14
C GLN A 368 12.47 -21.51 -4.69
N ARG A 369 12.96 -21.40 -5.93
CA ARG A 369 13.18 -20.10 -6.60
C ARG A 369 11.89 -19.32 -6.82
N ALA A 370 10.78 -20.03 -7.03
CA ALA A 370 9.46 -19.42 -7.12
C ALA A 370 8.90 -18.93 -5.76
N GLY A 371 9.60 -19.21 -4.66
CA GLY A 371 9.23 -18.72 -3.33
C GLY A 371 8.15 -19.56 -2.63
N LEU A 372 7.92 -20.81 -3.07
CA LEU A 372 7.04 -21.74 -2.38
C LEU A 372 7.65 -22.20 -1.07
N GLN A 373 6.81 -22.37 -0.05
CA GLN A 373 7.20 -22.71 1.31
C GLN A 373 6.32 -23.84 1.88
N PRO A 374 6.82 -24.62 2.82
CA PRO A 374 5.99 -25.52 3.62
C PRO A 374 4.86 -24.74 4.31
N GLY A 375 3.65 -25.31 4.31
CA GLY A 375 2.44 -24.65 4.81
C GLY A 375 1.64 -23.87 3.78
N ASP A 376 2.17 -23.62 2.60
CA ASP A 376 1.41 -23.06 1.48
C ASP A 376 0.28 -24.01 1.07
N VAL A 377 -0.86 -23.46 0.66
CA VAL A 377 -2.00 -24.24 0.18
C VAL A 377 -2.21 -23.96 -1.31
N VAL A 378 -2.02 -24.95 -2.15
CA VAL A 378 -2.32 -24.83 -3.57
C VAL A 378 -3.81 -25.07 -3.80
N LEU A 379 -4.48 -24.06 -4.35
CA LEU A 379 -5.92 -24.06 -4.62
C LEU A 379 -6.23 -24.37 -6.08
N MET A 380 -5.30 -24.03 -7.01
CA MET A 380 -5.47 -24.23 -8.45
C MET A 380 -4.11 -24.49 -9.11
N VAL A 381 -4.14 -25.27 -10.18
CA VAL A 381 -3.04 -25.43 -11.15
C VAL A 381 -3.55 -24.87 -12.49
N GLY A 382 -2.94 -23.81 -13.00
CA GLY A 382 -3.48 -23.06 -14.11
C GLY A 382 -4.88 -22.53 -13.78
N ARG A 383 -5.89 -23.07 -14.44
CA ARG A 383 -7.31 -22.72 -14.20
C ARG A 383 -8.11 -23.89 -13.59
N THR A 384 -7.44 -24.98 -13.29
CA THR A 384 -8.07 -26.17 -12.70
C THR A 384 -7.96 -26.10 -11.19
N ARG A 385 -9.09 -26.17 -10.50
CA ARG A 385 -9.12 -26.27 -9.02
C ARG A 385 -8.66 -27.65 -8.60
N VAL A 386 -7.96 -27.70 -7.47
CA VAL A 386 -7.46 -28.93 -6.88
C VAL A 386 -7.87 -29.00 -5.41
N GLY A 387 -8.50 -30.10 -5.00
CA GLY A 387 -8.95 -30.33 -3.63
C GLY A 387 -8.28 -31.55 -2.98
N SER A 388 -7.48 -32.30 -3.77
CA SER A 388 -6.75 -33.50 -3.31
C SER A 388 -5.40 -33.60 -3.97
N ALA A 389 -4.46 -34.34 -3.34
CA ALA A 389 -3.13 -34.58 -3.92
C ALA A 389 -3.23 -35.26 -5.29
N ALA A 390 -4.15 -36.19 -5.49
CA ALA A 390 -4.37 -36.86 -6.78
C ALA A 390 -4.86 -35.90 -7.88
N GLU A 391 -5.75 -34.94 -7.55
CA GLU A 391 -6.18 -33.89 -8.48
C GLU A 391 -5.05 -32.93 -8.81
N PHE A 392 -4.21 -32.60 -7.84
CA PHE A 392 -3.02 -31.79 -8.07
C PHE A 392 -2.04 -32.49 -9.01
N GLU A 393 -1.72 -33.75 -8.75
CA GLU A 393 -0.84 -34.56 -9.59
C GLU A 393 -1.38 -34.64 -11.04
N ALA A 394 -2.67 -34.97 -11.19
CA ALA A 394 -3.30 -35.05 -12.50
C ALA A 394 -3.30 -33.71 -13.25
N ALA A 395 -3.54 -32.61 -12.52
CA ALA A 395 -3.52 -31.27 -13.11
C ALA A 395 -2.11 -30.84 -13.56
N VAL A 396 -1.07 -31.25 -12.82
CA VAL A 396 0.33 -30.99 -13.20
C VAL A 396 0.77 -31.89 -14.35
N GLU A 397 0.39 -33.16 -14.35
CA GLU A 397 0.68 -34.10 -15.46
C GLU A 397 0.03 -33.70 -16.78
N ALA A 398 -1.11 -33.00 -16.72
CA ALA A 398 -1.79 -32.47 -17.91
C ALA A 398 -1.04 -31.28 -18.55
N LEU A 399 -0.08 -30.67 -17.86
CA LEU A 399 0.76 -29.61 -18.41
C LEU A 399 1.80 -30.21 -19.37
N ARG A 400 2.13 -29.45 -20.42
CA ARG A 400 3.24 -29.83 -21.29
C ARG A 400 4.56 -29.81 -20.51
N PRO A 401 5.53 -30.65 -20.86
CA PRO A 401 6.80 -30.79 -20.10
C PRO A 401 7.60 -29.49 -19.94
N ASP A 402 7.42 -28.53 -20.84
CA ASP A 402 8.08 -27.21 -20.87
C ASP A 402 7.18 -26.05 -20.40
N GLN A 403 5.92 -26.36 -20.10
CA GLN A 403 4.92 -25.38 -19.69
C GLN A 403 5.14 -24.92 -18.25
N THR A 404 5.12 -23.61 -18.03
CA THR A 404 5.13 -23.02 -16.69
C THR A 404 3.83 -23.34 -15.98
N ALA A 405 3.91 -23.97 -14.82
CA ALA A 405 2.76 -24.22 -13.95
C ALA A 405 2.40 -22.93 -13.20
N MET A 406 1.20 -22.41 -13.45
CA MET A 406 0.65 -21.29 -12.68
C MET A 406 -0.13 -21.84 -11.49
N LEU A 407 0.41 -21.73 -10.29
CA LEU A 407 -0.22 -22.22 -9.07
C LEU A 407 -0.90 -21.07 -8.35
N LEU A 408 -2.22 -21.17 -8.07
CA LEU A 408 -2.86 -20.29 -7.11
C LEU A 408 -2.55 -20.81 -5.71
N VAL A 409 -1.74 -20.07 -4.99
CA VAL A 409 -1.25 -20.44 -3.67
C VAL A 409 -1.84 -19.51 -2.63
N ARG A 410 -2.40 -20.08 -1.57
CA ARG A 410 -2.83 -19.36 -0.38
C ARG A 410 -1.76 -19.51 0.70
N ARG A 411 -1.33 -18.37 1.24
CA ARG A 411 -0.44 -18.27 2.39
C ARG A 411 -1.11 -17.37 3.42
N GLY A 412 -1.54 -17.92 4.54
CA GLY A 412 -2.44 -17.23 5.45
C GLY A 412 -3.74 -16.85 4.76
N ASP A 413 -4.11 -15.58 4.83
CA ASP A 413 -5.34 -15.06 4.21
C ASP A 413 -5.13 -14.54 2.79
N ASN A 414 -3.89 -14.48 2.32
CA ASN A 414 -3.57 -13.98 1.00
C ASN A 414 -3.44 -15.11 -0.02
N SER A 415 -4.11 -14.94 -1.18
CA SER A 415 -3.97 -15.84 -2.32
C SER A 415 -3.29 -15.14 -3.48
N SER A 416 -2.28 -15.79 -4.06
CA SER A 416 -1.50 -15.26 -5.17
C SER A 416 -1.14 -16.34 -6.17
N PHE A 417 -1.00 -15.96 -7.46
CA PHE A 417 -0.49 -16.85 -8.48
C PHE A 417 1.05 -16.87 -8.46
N ILE A 418 1.61 -18.08 -8.39
CA ILE A 418 3.05 -18.33 -8.42
C ILE A 418 3.35 -19.14 -9.66
N ALA A 419 4.29 -18.66 -10.48
CA ALA A 419 4.76 -19.36 -11.68
C ALA A 419 5.90 -20.32 -11.32
N VAL A 420 5.72 -21.61 -11.56
CA VAL A 420 6.74 -22.63 -11.33
C VAL A 420 7.10 -23.27 -12.66
N ARG A 421 8.36 -23.14 -13.08
CA ARG A 421 8.90 -23.90 -14.22
C ARG A 421 9.24 -25.30 -13.78
N PRO A 422 8.83 -26.35 -14.51
CA PRO A 422 9.32 -27.72 -14.22
C PRO A 422 10.85 -27.76 -14.25
N ASP A 423 11.44 -28.47 -13.29
CA ASP A 423 12.88 -28.73 -13.35
C ASP A 423 13.19 -29.62 -14.57
N PRO A 424 14.28 -29.36 -15.31
CA PRO A 424 14.65 -30.21 -16.44
C PRO A 424 14.85 -31.64 -15.94
N LYS A 425 14.24 -32.63 -16.65
CA LYS A 425 14.47 -34.05 -16.32
C LYS A 425 15.96 -34.32 -16.32
N PRO A 426 16.52 -35.01 -15.31
CA PRO A 426 17.90 -35.40 -15.31
C PRO A 426 18.15 -36.25 -16.55
N ARG A 427 19.20 -35.91 -17.32
CA ARG A 427 19.63 -36.63 -18.50
C ARG A 427 20.21 -38.00 -18.12
#